data_9be248ac0483f0f906b7a670d7b137ba
#
_entry.id   9be248ac0483f0f906b7a670d7b137ba
#
_cell.length_a   1.000
_cell.length_b   1.000
_cell.length_c   1.000
_cell.angle_alpha   90.00
_cell.angle_beta   90.00
_cell.angle_gamma   90.00
#
_symmetry.space_group_name_H-M   'P 1'
#
loop_
_entity.id
_entity.type
_entity.pdbx_description
1 polymer ?
#
loop_
_entity_poly.entity_id
_entity_poly.type
_entity_poly.pdbx_seq_one_letter_code
_entity_poly.pdbx_strand_id
1 'polypeptide(L)'
;MRVHVQVRTHASMSKKAEKKPMRSGRTPPRVSGDGTPFRVDEDAWDKMKRPGSKRQSLTPSEGRSKRARSVRRASEETWGGLPHHVVLHIFQYLSLVDRARASSVCRRWNDVFHIPDLWRRFEFELNQPATSYLRSTHPDLIQQIIKRHAQHLQYVSFKVDSCTESAEAACNILSQLVNCTIKTLGLISTARPSFMDVSQSHFVSALTVVFVNSKSLSSIKIDDTPVDDPSLKVLVANNSDTLKLLKMSSCPHVSPAGILCVADQCHGLRELALNYHLLSDELLLALSSEKHVHLEHLRIDVVSENPGQTQFHTIKKSSWDALIRHSPQVNIVMYFFLYEEEFEAFFREETPVTHLYFGRAVSKDMLGRIGLNCPRLVELVVCANGLEPLDEELIRIAERCKSLTAIGLGECEVTCSGFMEFVKMCGGRLSQLSIMEEVLIPDGAYNIEQIHSEVSKHLGRIWFPDMMPTW
;
A
#
# COMPACT_ATOMS: atom_id res chain seq x y z
N MET A 1 10.55 -5.07 -9.04
CA MET A 1 9.19 -4.74 -8.58
C MET A 1 9.30 -3.37 -7.94
N ARG A 2 8.81 -2.30 -8.59
CA ARG A 2 8.95 -0.94 -8.03
C ARG A 2 7.96 -0.81 -6.87
N VAL A 3 8.48 -0.63 -5.68
CA VAL A 3 7.68 -0.29 -4.50
C VAL A 3 7.51 1.23 -4.51
N HIS A 4 6.31 1.73 -4.81
CA HIS A 4 5.99 3.13 -4.60
C HIS A 4 5.73 3.34 -3.11
N VAL A 5 6.68 3.92 -2.43
CA VAL A 5 6.53 4.39 -1.05
C VAL A 5 6.06 5.85 -1.11
N GLN A 6 4.80 6.10 -0.82
CA GLN A 6 4.31 7.44 -0.58
C GLN A 6 4.67 7.84 0.85
N VAL A 7 5.78 8.56 1.04
CA VAL A 7 6.08 9.24 2.30
C VAL A 7 5.16 10.46 2.40
N ARG A 8 4.15 10.38 3.26
CA ARG A 8 3.28 11.54 3.56
C ARG A 8 3.93 12.36 4.67
N THR A 9 4.49 13.50 4.31
CA THR A 9 4.92 14.52 5.26
C THR A 9 3.69 15.17 5.90
N HIS A 10 3.52 14.98 7.21
CA HIS A 10 2.58 15.76 8.01
C HIS A 10 3.28 17.04 8.50
N ALA A 11 3.17 18.13 7.76
CA ALA A 11 3.47 19.45 8.26
C ALA A 11 2.32 19.91 9.16
N SER A 12 2.49 19.74 10.47
CA SER A 12 1.63 20.35 11.50
C SER A 12 2.05 21.79 11.73
N MET A 13 1.45 22.74 11.04
CA MET A 13 1.58 24.17 11.40
C MET A 13 0.64 24.49 12.56
N SER A 14 1.20 24.53 13.75
CA SER A 14 0.57 25.17 14.92
C SER A 14 0.62 26.70 14.78
N LYS A 15 -0.46 27.34 14.31
CA LYS A 15 -0.67 28.77 14.46
C LYS A 15 -1.56 29.02 15.67
N LYS A 16 -0.98 29.55 16.73
CA LYS A 16 -1.72 30.25 17.78
C LYS A 16 -2.42 31.47 17.15
N ALA A 17 -3.75 31.49 17.20
CA ALA A 17 -4.54 32.70 16.92
C ALA A 17 -5.25 33.14 18.17
N GLU A 18 -4.92 34.40 18.56
CA GLU A 18 -5.59 35.17 19.59
C GLU A 18 -7.07 35.37 19.33
N LYS A 19 -7.85 35.22 20.39
CA LYS A 19 -9.27 35.54 20.41
C LYS A 19 -9.49 37.06 20.51
N LYS A 20 -10.27 37.62 19.59
CA LYS A 20 -11.07 38.84 19.83
C LYS A 20 -12.54 38.58 19.47
N PRO A 21 -13.48 39.10 20.25
CA PRO A 21 -14.91 38.83 20.02
C PRO A 21 -15.55 39.90 19.13
N MET A 22 -16.44 39.52 18.20
CA MET A 22 -17.40 40.44 17.59
C MET A 22 -18.73 39.78 17.23
N ARG A 23 -19.73 40.34 17.85
CA ARG A 23 -21.18 40.61 17.55
C ARG A 23 -21.84 39.95 16.32
N SER A 24 -22.92 39.26 16.67
CA SER A 24 -24.30 39.23 16.13
C SER A 24 -24.59 39.68 14.69
N GLY A 25 -25.29 38.81 13.95
CA GLY A 25 -26.38 39.25 13.08
C GLY A 25 -26.26 38.85 11.63
N ARG A 26 -27.01 37.83 11.26
CA ARG A 26 -27.86 37.61 10.07
C ARG A 26 -27.80 36.17 9.59
N THR A 27 -28.90 35.49 9.81
CA THR A 27 -29.27 34.23 9.18
C THR A 27 -29.44 34.42 7.66
N PRO A 28 -28.84 33.56 6.84
CA PRO A 28 -29.29 33.42 5.45
C PRO A 28 -30.45 32.42 5.33
N PRO A 29 -31.25 32.48 4.26
CA PRO A 29 -32.52 31.77 4.16
C PRO A 29 -32.33 30.27 3.94
N ARG A 30 -33.19 29.48 4.55
CA ARG A 30 -33.40 28.06 4.31
C ARG A 30 -33.75 27.83 2.83
N VAL A 31 -32.91 27.12 2.13
CA VAL A 31 -33.28 26.44 0.89
C VAL A 31 -33.73 25.04 1.30
N SER A 32 -35.02 24.78 1.14
CA SER A 32 -35.60 23.45 1.24
C SER A 32 -35.17 22.63 0.04
N GLY A 33 -34.18 21.76 0.24
CA GLY A 33 -33.81 20.70 -0.70
C GLY A 33 -34.46 19.41 -0.20
N ASP A 34 -35.46 18.93 -0.90
CA ASP A 34 -36.04 17.59 -0.73
C ASP A 34 -34.98 16.54 -1.01
N GLY A 35 -34.37 16.08 0.06
CA GLY A 35 -33.48 14.91 0.05
C GLY A 35 -34.32 13.63 0.08
N THR A 36 -34.90 13.22 -1.03
CA THR A 36 -35.41 11.86 -1.14
C THR A 36 -34.23 10.89 -1.19
N PRO A 37 -34.18 9.88 -0.30
CA PRO A 37 -33.13 8.85 -0.38
C PRO A 37 -33.30 8.11 -1.70
N PHE A 38 -32.21 7.99 -2.44
CA PHE A 38 -32.12 7.18 -3.65
C PHE A 38 -32.44 5.72 -3.26
N ARG A 39 -33.69 5.33 -3.41
CA ARG A 39 -34.06 3.92 -3.46
C ARG A 39 -33.49 3.37 -4.75
N VAL A 40 -32.44 2.59 -4.66
CA VAL A 40 -32.02 1.73 -5.76
C VAL A 40 -33.09 0.66 -5.92
N ASP A 41 -33.94 0.86 -6.93
CA ASP A 41 -34.99 -0.09 -7.30
C ASP A 41 -34.32 -1.44 -7.59
N GLU A 42 -34.65 -2.48 -6.83
CA GLU A 42 -34.20 -3.86 -7.13
C GLU A 42 -34.57 -4.28 -8.55
N ASP A 43 -35.60 -3.66 -9.12
CA ASP A 43 -35.99 -3.80 -10.51
C ASP A 43 -35.12 -3.06 -11.54
N ALA A 44 -34.21 -2.16 -11.12
CA ALA A 44 -33.41 -1.40 -12.09
C ALA A 44 -32.42 -2.29 -12.84
N TRP A 45 -31.93 -3.34 -12.19
CA TRP A 45 -31.04 -4.33 -12.78
C TRP A 45 -31.81 -5.33 -13.68
N ASP A 46 -33.05 -5.66 -13.32
CA ASP A 46 -33.92 -6.50 -14.16
C ASP A 46 -34.63 -5.68 -15.26
N LYS A 47 -34.87 -4.39 -15.05
CA LYS A 47 -35.35 -3.47 -16.11
C LYS A 47 -34.30 -3.21 -17.18
N MET A 48 -33.00 -3.28 -16.85
CA MET A 48 -31.92 -3.27 -17.86
C MET A 48 -31.89 -4.54 -18.73
N LYS A 49 -32.51 -5.65 -18.29
CA LYS A 49 -32.57 -6.93 -19.01
C LYS A 49 -33.74 -7.10 -19.96
N ARG A 50 -34.71 -6.21 -19.96
CA ARG A 50 -35.90 -6.32 -20.81
C ARG A 50 -35.89 -5.24 -21.89
N PRO A 51 -35.58 -5.56 -23.16
CA PRO A 51 -35.97 -4.71 -24.29
C PRO A 51 -37.50 -4.83 -24.42
N GLY A 52 -38.19 -3.73 -24.15
CA GLY A 52 -39.64 -3.63 -24.31
C GLY A 52 -40.06 -3.84 -25.78
N SER A 53 -40.54 -5.02 -26.10
CA SER A 53 -41.16 -5.33 -27.38
C SER A 53 -42.67 -5.30 -27.20
N LYS A 54 -43.30 -4.14 -27.41
CA LYS A 54 -44.70 -4.09 -27.85
C LYS A 54 -44.70 -3.96 -29.35
N ARG A 55 -44.82 -5.07 -30.04
CA ARG A 55 -45.19 -5.09 -31.48
C ARG A 55 -46.71 -4.87 -31.58
N GLN A 56 -47.09 -3.73 -32.10
CA GLN A 56 -48.41 -3.59 -32.78
C GLN A 56 -48.28 -4.22 -34.16
N SER A 57 -49.24 -5.11 -34.45
CA SER A 57 -49.45 -5.75 -35.75
C SER A 57 -49.95 -4.71 -36.74
N LEU A 58 -49.24 -4.52 -37.84
CA LEU A 58 -49.75 -3.94 -39.06
C LEU A 58 -49.31 -4.83 -40.24
N THR A 59 -50.27 -5.19 -41.04
CA THR A 59 -50.27 -6.07 -42.19
C THR A 59 -49.39 -5.59 -43.36
N PRO A 60 -49.00 -6.45 -44.29
CA PRO A 60 -47.88 -6.27 -45.17
C PRO A 60 -48.22 -5.50 -46.44
N SER A 61 -47.35 -4.61 -46.86
CA SER A 61 -47.22 -4.23 -48.27
C SER A 61 -45.88 -4.69 -48.83
N GLU A 62 -46.01 -5.46 -49.88
CA GLU A 62 -44.90 -6.01 -50.66
C GLU A 62 -44.06 -4.87 -51.32
N GLY A 63 -42.81 -5.11 -51.43
CA GLY A 63 -41.95 -4.52 -52.46
C GLY A 63 -40.85 -3.60 -51.94
N ARG A 64 -39.68 -4.04 -52.23
CA ARG A 64 -38.38 -3.37 -52.32
C ARG A 64 -37.33 -3.66 -51.24
N SER A 65 -36.30 -4.19 -51.82
CA SER A 65 -34.90 -4.05 -51.45
C SER A 65 -34.23 -5.18 -50.70
N LYS A 66 -33.80 -6.17 -51.46
CA LYS A 66 -32.80 -7.18 -51.08
C LYS A 66 -31.40 -6.59 -50.88
N ARG A 67 -31.16 -5.30 -51.20
CA ARG A 67 -29.85 -4.65 -51.09
C ARG A 67 -29.52 -4.07 -49.70
N ALA A 68 -30.53 -3.71 -48.91
CA ALA A 68 -30.31 -3.12 -47.57
C ALA A 68 -29.98 -4.17 -46.49
N ARG A 69 -30.27 -5.46 -46.72
CA ARG A 69 -29.99 -6.54 -45.76
C ARG A 69 -28.52 -7.01 -45.75
N SER A 70 -27.79 -6.83 -46.85
CA SER A 70 -26.38 -7.27 -46.92
C SER A 70 -25.41 -6.29 -46.30
N VAL A 71 -25.72 -5.00 -46.35
CA VAL A 71 -24.86 -3.94 -45.74
C VAL A 71 -24.98 -3.91 -44.21
N ARG A 72 -26.16 -4.23 -43.64
CA ARG A 72 -26.31 -4.33 -42.19
C ARG A 72 -25.67 -5.59 -41.59
N ARG A 73 -25.55 -6.67 -42.34
CA ARG A 73 -24.83 -7.87 -41.88
C ARG A 73 -23.31 -7.70 -41.85
N ALA A 74 -22.72 -6.92 -42.74
CA ALA A 74 -21.28 -6.69 -42.77
C ALA A 74 -20.77 -5.76 -41.65
N SER A 75 -21.63 -4.89 -41.06
CA SER A 75 -21.26 -4.03 -39.92
C SER A 75 -21.49 -4.68 -38.55
N GLU A 76 -22.29 -5.76 -38.48
CA GLU A 76 -22.49 -6.52 -37.23
C GLU A 76 -21.37 -7.56 -36.97
N GLU A 77 -20.56 -7.87 -37.98
CA GLU A 77 -19.50 -8.89 -37.85
C GLU A 77 -18.22 -8.40 -37.14
N THR A 78 -17.97 -7.12 -36.99
CA THR A 78 -16.66 -6.63 -36.52
C THR A 78 -16.46 -6.65 -35.00
N TRP A 79 -17.43 -6.27 -34.21
CA TRP A 79 -17.28 -6.24 -32.74
C TRP A 79 -17.97 -7.39 -32.02
N GLY A 80 -19.13 -7.83 -32.53
CA GLY A 80 -19.84 -9.02 -32.01
C GLY A 80 -19.11 -10.34 -32.34
N GLY A 81 -18.18 -10.33 -33.31
CA GLY A 81 -17.39 -11.48 -33.73
C GLY A 81 -16.09 -11.70 -32.96
N LEU A 82 -15.69 -10.80 -32.09
CA LEU A 82 -14.45 -10.94 -31.31
C LEU A 82 -14.41 -12.25 -30.50
N PRO A 83 -13.28 -12.96 -30.45
CA PRO A 83 -13.11 -14.14 -29.62
C PRO A 83 -13.39 -13.84 -28.13
N HIS A 84 -13.96 -14.80 -27.38
CA HIS A 84 -14.33 -14.62 -25.99
C HIS A 84 -13.15 -14.14 -25.12
N HIS A 85 -11.94 -14.66 -25.33
CA HIS A 85 -10.75 -14.25 -24.57
C HIS A 85 -10.36 -12.79 -24.82
N VAL A 86 -10.58 -12.26 -26.03
CA VAL A 86 -10.32 -10.85 -26.34
C VAL A 86 -11.33 -9.96 -25.64
N VAL A 87 -12.62 -10.31 -25.69
CA VAL A 87 -13.67 -9.57 -24.99
C VAL A 87 -13.46 -9.64 -23.47
N LEU A 88 -13.07 -10.79 -22.93
CA LEU A 88 -12.74 -10.96 -21.52
C LEU A 88 -11.59 -10.06 -21.12
N HIS A 89 -10.54 -10.01 -21.95
CA HIS A 89 -9.39 -9.14 -21.70
C HIS A 89 -9.78 -7.66 -21.71
N ILE A 90 -10.61 -7.23 -22.66
CA ILE A 90 -11.16 -5.86 -22.67
C ILE A 90 -11.97 -5.60 -21.40
N PHE A 91 -12.83 -6.51 -20.97
CA PHE A 91 -13.65 -6.35 -19.78
C PHE A 91 -12.84 -6.21 -18.49
N GLN A 92 -11.66 -6.80 -18.42
CA GLN A 92 -10.76 -6.65 -17.27
C GLN A 92 -10.29 -5.21 -17.03
N TYR A 93 -10.23 -4.39 -18.09
CA TYR A 93 -9.85 -2.98 -18.01
C TYR A 93 -11.04 -2.03 -17.77
N LEU A 94 -12.26 -2.51 -17.89
CA LEU A 94 -13.45 -1.69 -17.69
C LEU A 94 -13.77 -1.52 -16.21
N SER A 95 -14.30 -0.34 -15.87
CA SER A 95 -14.93 -0.12 -14.57
C SER A 95 -16.13 -1.07 -14.37
N LEU A 96 -16.57 -1.27 -13.13
CA LEU A 96 -17.73 -2.12 -12.85
C LEU A 96 -18.99 -1.69 -13.59
N VAL A 97 -19.24 -0.39 -13.64
CA VAL A 97 -20.38 0.20 -14.34
C VAL A 97 -20.27 -0.05 -15.85
N ASP A 98 -19.09 0.13 -16.41
CA ASP A 98 -18.87 -0.09 -17.83
C ASP A 98 -18.90 -1.56 -18.21
N ARG A 99 -18.44 -2.48 -17.33
CA ARG A 99 -18.66 -3.93 -17.51
C ARG A 99 -20.14 -4.26 -17.59
N ALA A 100 -20.96 -3.70 -16.70
CA ALA A 100 -22.41 -3.91 -16.72
C ALA A 100 -23.04 -3.36 -18.00
N ARG A 101 -22.64 -2.16 -18.44
CA ARG A 101 -23.09 -1.58 -19.72
C ARG A 101 -22.66 -2.43 -20.90
N ALA A 102 -21.41 -2.85 -20.94
CA ALA A 102 -20.88 -3.70 -21.99
C ALA A 102 -21.61 -5.06 -22.06
N SER A 103 -21.96 -5.64 -20.92
CA SER A 103 -22.72 -6.90 -20.88
C SER A 103 -24.12 -6.80 -21.53
N SER A 104 -24.69 -5.60 -21.64
CA SER A 104 -25.99 -5.38 -22.27
C SER A 104 -25.94 -5.23 -23.79
N VAL A 105 -24.76 -5.17 -24.40
CA VAL A 105 -24.57 -4.91 -25.83
C VAL A 105 -25.07 -6.08 -26.70
N CYS A 106 -24.66 -7.31 -26.38
CA CYS A 106 -25.10 -8.51 -27.07
C CYS A 106 -24.99 -9.74 -26.18
N ARG A 107 -25.63 -10.87 -26.59
CA ARG A 107 -25.59 -12.13 -25.83
C ARG A 107 -24.17 -12.61 -25.55
N ARG A 108 -23.32 -12.58 -26.54
CA ARG A 108 -21.93 -13.04 -26.43
C ARG A 108 -21.11 -12.22 -25.40
N TRP A 109 -21.30 -10.91 -25.36
CA TRP A 109 -20.68 -10.06 -24.35
C TRP A 109 -21.29 -10.30 -22.96
N ASN A 110 -22.58 -10.61 -22.90
CA ASN A 110 -23.21 -11.02 -21.66
C ASN A 110 -22.64 -12.34 -21.13
N ASP A 111 -22.39 -13.32 -22.02
CA ASP A 111 -21.78 -14.59 -21.64
C ASP A 111 -20.37 -14.38 -21.07
N VAL A 112 -19.59 -13.49 -21.68
CA VAL A 112 -18.25 -13.13 -21.18
C VAL A 112 -18.33 -12.46 -19.81
N PHE A 113 -19.32 -11.61 -19.55
CA PHE A 113 -19.53 -10.97 -18.27
C PHE A 113 -19.72 -11.96 -17.11
N HIS A 114 -20.26 -13.15 -17.39
CA HIS A 114 -20.46 -14.20 -16.40
C HIS A 114 -19.31 -15.19 -16.29
N ILE A 115 -18.22 -15.02 -17.05
CA ILE A 115 -17.03 -15.88 -16.93
C ILE A 115 -16.39 -15.68 -15.54
N PRO A 116 -16.14 -16.75 -14.76
CA PRO A 116 -15.54 -16.67 -13.42
C PRO A 116 -14.24 -15.87 -13.35
N ASP A 117 -13.41 -15.94 -14.39
CA ASP A 117 -12.13 -15.24 -14.44
C ASP A 117 -12.25 -13.71 -14.33
N LEU A 118 -13.36 -13.14 -14.78
CA LEU A 118 -13.64 -11.71 -14.65
C LEU A 118 -13.85 -11.27 -13.20
N TRP A 119 -14.24 -12.22 -12.32
CA TRP A 119 -14.64 -11.99 -10.94
C TRP A 119 -13.64 -12.53 -9.91
N ARG A 120 -12.46 -13.01 -10.37
CA ARG A 120 -11.42 -13.50 -9.45
C ARG A 120 -10.74 -12.40 -8.66
N ARG A 121 -10.60 -11.21 -9.24
CA ARG A 121 -9.88 -10.09 -8.65
C ARG A 121 -10.79 -8.87 -8.55
N PHE A 122 -10.91 -8.36 -7.32
CA PHE A 122 -11.68 -7.16 -7.06
C PHE A 122 -10.96 -6.22 -6.11
N GLU A 123 -10.87 -4.96 -6.53
CA GLU A 123 -10.43 -3.85 -5.75
C GLU A 123 -11.61 -2.87 -5.60
N PHE A 124 -12.06 -2.68 -4.38
CA PHE A 124 -13.18 -1.81 -4.04
C PHE A 124 -12.65 -0.52 -3.44
N GLU A 125 -12.95 0.60 -4.08
CA GLU A 125 -12.68 1.92 -3.54
C GLU A 125 -13.98 2.48 -2.94
N LEU A 126 -13.95 2.71 -1.62
CA LEU A 126 -15.04 3.26 -0.84
C LEU A 126 -14.64 4.66 -0.38
N ASN A 127 -15.19 5.68 -1.01
CA ASN A 127 -14.95 7.07 -0.71
C ASN A 127 -16.29 7.78 -0.58
N GLN A 128 -16.34 8.81 0.26
CA GLN A 128 -17.53 9.67 0.31
C GLN A 128 -17.71 10.44 -1.01
N PRO A 129 -18.94 10.59 -1.52
CA PRO A 129 -19.21 11.27 -2.78
C PRO A 129 -18.72 12.72 -2.85
N ALA A 130 -18.56 13.37 -1.69
CA ALA A 130 -18.12 14.77 -1.61
C ALA A 130 -16.64 14.98 -1.91
N THR A 131 -15.79 13.94 -1.83
CA THR A 131 -14.33 14.07 -1.92
C THR A 131 -13.71 13.44 -3.17
N SER A 132 -14.46 12.61 -3.90
CA SER A 132 -13.93 11.92 -5.07
C SER A 132 -14.96 11.79 -6.19
N TYR A 133 -14.87 12.63 -7.19
CA TYR A 133 -15.73 12.58 -8.38
C TYR A 133 -15.48 11.41 -9.32
N LEU A 134 -14.48 10.56 -9.10
CA LEU A 134 -13.99 9.73 -10.19
C LEU A 134 -14.02 8.22 -9.99
N ARG A 135 -14.08 7.63 -8.79
CA ARG A 135 -13.93 6.17 -8.65
C ARG A 135 -14.65 5.48 -7.48
N SER A 136 -15.44 6.17 -6.68
CA SER A 136 -16.13 5.49 -5.57
C SER A 136 -17.18 4.51 -6.10
N THR A 137 -17.13 3.29 -5.60
CA THR A 137 -18.17 2.30 -5.91
C THR A 137 -19.20 2.32 -4.78
N HIS A 138 -20.46 2.53 -5.12
CA HIS A 138 -21.52 2.55 -4.10
C HIS A 138 -21.59 1.21 -3.36
N PRO A 139 -21.66 1.18 -2.01
CA PRO A 139 -21.67 -0.07 -1.23
C PRO A 139 -22.73 -1.09 -1.67
N ASP A 140 -23.92 -0.65 -2.05
CA ASP A 140 -24.99 -1.54 -2.51
C ASP A 140 -24.64 -2.26 -3.82
N LEU A 141 -23.90 -1.60 -4.71
CA LEU A 141 -23.40 -2.25 -5.94
C LEU A 141 -22.39 -3.32 -5.60
N ILE A 142 -21.49 -3.05 -4.65
CA ILE A 142 -20.51 -4.03 -4.16
C ILE A 142 -21.22 -5.23 -3.54
N GLN A 143 -22.23 -5.00 -2.70
CA GLN A 143 -23.03 -6.07 -2.10
C GLN A 143 -23.70 -6.96 -3.16
N GLN A 144 -24.28 -6.36 -4.21
CA GLN A 144 -24.88 -7.12 -5.31
C GLN A 144 -23.86 -7.97 -6.07
N ILE A 145 -22.63 -7.44 -6.27
CA ILE A 145 -21.54 -8.19 -6.91
C ILE A 145 -21.16 -9.39 -6.04
N ILE A 146 -20.94 -9.16 -4.74
CA ILE A 146 -20.59 -10.22 -3.80
C ILE A 146 -21.67 -11.30 -3.76
N LYS A 147 -22.93 -10.93 -3.63
CA LYS A 147 -24.06 -11.87 -3.62
C LYS A 147 -24.09 -12.79 -4.86
N ARG A 148 -23.64 -12.29 -6.01
CA ARG A 148 -23.66 -13.05 -7.27
C ARG A 148 -22.38 -13.81 -7.58
N HIS A 149 -21.23 -13.29 -7.16
CA HIS A 149 -19.91 -13.74 -7.60
C HIS A 149 -18.95 -14.09 -6.46
N ALA A 150 -19.40 -14.09 -5.19
CA ALA A 150 -18.56 -14.36 -4.04
C ALA A 150 -17.72 -15.64 -4.19
N GLN A 151 -18.31 -16.72 -4.72
CA GLN A 151 -17.64 -18.01 -4.94
C GLN A 151 -16.44 -17.93 -5.89
N HIS A 152 -16.33 -16.87 -6.71
CA HIS A 152 -15.25 -16.70 -7.69
C HIS A 152 -14.15 -15.76 -7.17
N LEU A 153 -14.39 -15.03 -6.08
CA LEU A 153 -13.45 -14.06 -5.53
C LEU A 153 -12.24 -14.77 -4.90
N GLN A 154 -11.06 -14.43 -5.37
CA GLN A 154 -9.78 -14.92 -4.86
C GLN A 154 -8.87 -13.78 -4.37
N TYR A 155 -8.96 -12.60 -4.98
CA TYR A 155 -8.16 -11.43 -4.66
C TYR A 155 -9.12 -10.28 -4.35
N VAL A 156 -9.20 -9.89 -3.10
CA VAL A 156 -10.11 -8.84 -2.63
C VAL A 156 -9.30 -7.77 -1.91
N SER A 157 -9.50 -6.53 -2.29
CA SER A 157 -8.90 -5.38 -1.64
C SER A 157 -9.95 -4.29 -1.44
N PHE A 158 -9.97 -3.70 -0.24
CA PHE A 158 -10.79 -2.53 0.08
C PHE A 158 -9.87 -1.35 0.31
N LYS A 159 -10.04 -0.30 -0.48
CA LYS A 159 -9.44 1.02 -0.24
C LYS A 159 -10.49 1.93 0.35
N VAL A 160 -10.20 2.47 1.51
CA VAL A 160 -11.09 3.41 2.21
C VAL A 160 -10.41 4.76 2.37
N ASP A 161 -11.20 5.83 2.35
CA ASP A 161 -10.74 7.19 2.67
C ASP A 161 -10.69 7.41 4.20
N SER A 162 -10.54 8.66 4.63
CA SER A 162 -10.54 9.02 6.05
C SER A 162 -11.93 9.00 6.70
N CYS A 163 -12.96 8.57 5.99
CA CYS A 163 -14.33 8.58 6.48
C CYS A 163 -14.69 7.27 7.18
N THR A 164 -15.22 7.36 8.39
CA THR A 164 -15.64 6.19 9.18
C THR A 164 -16.69 5.37 8.47
N GLU A 165 -17.64 6.03 7.79
CA GLU A 165 -18.70 5.34 7.03
C GLU A 165 -18.16 4.47 5.90
N SER A 166 -17.06 4.88 5.26
CA SER A 166 -16.38 4.07 4.23
C SER A 166 -15.76 2.80 4.83
N ALA A 167 -15.14 2.92 5.99
CA ALA A 167 -14.57 1.80 6.71
C ALA A 167 -15.65 0.86 7.28
N GLU A 168 -16.74 1.40 7.82
CA GLU A 168 -17.90 0.61 8.27
C GLU A 168 -18.57 -0.14 7.11
N ALA A 169 -18.72 0.52 5.95
CA ALA A 169 -19.24 -0.12 4.75
C ALA A 169 -18.34 -1.27 4.29
N ALA A 170 -17.00 -1.11 4.37
CA ALA A 170 -16.05 -2.19 4.08
C ALA A 170 -16.23 -3.36 5.06
N CYS A 171 -16.37 -3.11 6.37
CA CYS A 171 -16.63 -4.14 7.38
C CYS A 171 -17.96 -4.87 7.12
N ASN A 172 -19.02 -4.15 6.79
CA ASN A 172 -20.31 -4.73 6.43
C ASN A 172 -20.22 -5.65 5.20
N ILE A 173 -19.38 -5.30 4.23
CA ILE A 173 -19.15 -6.14 3.06
C ILE A 173 -18.28 -7.35 3.41
N LEU A 174 -17.20 -7.16 4.19
CA LEU A 174 -16.34 -8.25 4.68
C LEU A 174 -17.16 -9.34 5.39
N SER A 175 -18.13 -8.95 6.22
CA SER A 175 -19.00 -9.90 6.94
C SER A 175 -19.89 -10.76 6.03
N GLN A 176 -20.02 -10.40 4.75
CA GLN A 176 -20.80 -11.14 3.74
C GLN A 176 -19.93 -12.03 2.85
N LEU A 177 -18.59 -12.02 3.03
CA LEU A 177 -17.66 -12.86 2.26
C LEU A 177 -17.67 -14.31 2.76
N VAL A 178 -18.83 -14.89 2.78
CA VAL A 178 -19.03 -16.33 3.07
C VAL A 178 -18.97 -17.12 1.75
N ASN A 179 -18.57 -18.38 1.81
CA ASN A 179 -18.42 -19.25 0.64
C ASN A 179 -17.44 -18.74 -0.42
N CYS A 180 -16.46 -17.96 -0.02
CA CYS A 180 -15.38 -17.46 -0.86
C CYS A 180 -14.12 -18.30 -0.67
N THR A 181 -13.28 -18.38 -1.73
CA THR A 181 -11.94 -18.98 -1.65
C THR A 181 -10.88 -17.88 -1.77
N ILE A 182 -10.90 -16.93 -0.83
CA ILE A 182 -10.00 -15.77 -0.87
C ILE A 182 -8.57 -16.24 -0.61
N LYS A 183 -7.66 -15.84 -1.50
CA LYS A 183 -6.21 -16.07 -1.40
C LYS A 183 -5.47 -14.82 -0.96
N THR A 184 -5.98 -13.65 -1.35
CA THR A 184 -5.39 -12.36 -0.99
C THR A 184 -6.47 -11.44 -0.46
N LEU A 185 -6.24 -10.90 0.74
CA LEU A 185 -7.05 -9.87 1.37
C LEU A 185 -6.18 -8.63 1.59
N GLY A 186 -6.68 -7.46 1.17
CA GLY A 186 -6.08 -6.17 1.43
C GLY A 186 -7.10 -5.21 2.03
N LEU A 187 -6.76 -4.61 3.17
CA LEU A 187 -7.47 -3.49 3.77
C LEU A 187 -6.52 -2.30 3.72
N ILE A 188 -6.84 -1.28 2.95
CA ILE A 188 -5.94 -0.17 2.64
C ILE A 188 -6.62 1.14 3.03
N SER A 189 -6.01 1.82 3.97
CA SER A 189 -6.39 3.19 4.35
C SER A 189 -5.63 4.17 3.48
N THR A 190 -6.33 5.04 2.74
CA THR A 190 -5.69 6.08 1.92
C THR A 190 -5.43 7.35 2.70
N ALA A 191 -6.10 7.52 3.84
CA ALA A 191 -5.90 8.62 4.78
C ALA A 191 -6.28 8.17 6.20
N ARG A 192 -5.74 8.83 7.22
CA ARG A 192 -6.10 8.58 8.63
C ARG A 192 -7.10 9.62 9.13
N PRO A 193 -8.00 9.24 10.04
CA PRO A 193 -8.27 7.89 10.54
C PRO A 193 -9.14 7.09 9.54
N SER A 194 -9.17 5.79 9.65
CA SER A 194 -9.91 4.93 8.72
C SER A 194 -10.49 3.72 9.46
N PHE A 195 -9.97 2.51 9.25
CA PHE A 195 -10.41 1.34 10.00
C PHE A 195 -10.22 1.47 11.51
N MET A 196 -9.27 2.30 11.98
CA MET A 196 -9.05 2.55 13.41
C MET A 196 -10.22 3.26 14.09
N ASP A 197 -11.07 3.99 13.34
CA ASP A 197 -12.26 4.66 13.88
C ASP A 197 -13.48 3.74 13.97
N VAL A 198 -13.42 2.57 13.33
CA VAL A 198 -14.49 1.55 13.46
C VAL A 198 -14.35 0.87 14.82
N SER A 199 -15.49 0.52 15.44
CA SER A 199 -15.43 -0.23 16.69
C SER A 199 -14.67 -1.54 16.49
N GLN A 200 -13.74 -1.84 17.39
CA GLN A 200 -12.91 -3.04 17.34
C GLN A 200 -13.75 -4.31 17.20
N SER A 201 -14.83 -4.42 17.97
CA SER A 201 -15.72 -5.59 17.94
C SER A 201 -16.37 -5.80 16.57
N HIS A 202 -16.79 -4.73 15.91
CA HIS A 202 -17.37 -4.78 14.57
C HIS A 202 -16.31 -5.21 13.53
N PHE A 203 -15.14 -4.58 13.59
CA PHE A 203 -14.02 -4.91 12.68
C PHE A 203 -13.58 -6.37 12.84
N VAL A 204 -13.30 -6.80 14.08
CA VAL A 204 -12.85 -8.17 14.39
C VAL A 204 -13.89 -9.20 13.97
N SER A 205 -15.18 -8.95 14.23
CA SER A 205 -16.26 -9.83 13.79
C SER A 205 -16.30 -10.00 12.29
N ALA A 206 -16.19 -8.89 11.54
CA ALA A 206 -16.18 -8.90 10.07
C ALA A 206 -14.96 -9.65 9.51
N LEU A 207 -13.77 -9.39 10.06
CA LEU A 207 -12.53 -10.01 9.64
C LEU A 207 -12.52 -11.53 9.94
N THR A 208 -13.05 -11.92 11.09
CA THR A 208 -13.17 -13.33 11.50
C THR A 208 -13.99 -14.15 10.49
N VAL A 209 -15.07 -13.58 9.94
CA VAL A 209 -15.85 -14.25 8.88
C VAL A 209 -14.94 -14.66 7.70
N VAL A 210 -14.07 -13.76 7.25
CA VAL A 210 -13.14 -14.06 6.15
C VAL A 210 -12.11 -15.13 6.57
N PHE A 211 -11.53 -15.04 7.77
CA PHE A 211 -10.51 -15.97 8.25
C PHE A 211 -11.04 -17.40 8.43
N VAL A 212 -12.29 -17.54 8.86
CA VAL A 212 -12.92 -18.86 9.03
C VAL A 212 -13.35 -19.48 7.70
N ASN A 213 -13.91 -18.65 6.79
CA ASN A 213 -14.45 -19.15 5.53
C ASN A 213 -13.39 -19.35 4.44
N SER A 214 -12.25 -18.65 4.49
CA SER A 214 -11.19 -18.75 3.52
C SER A 214 -10.04 -19.61 4.05
N LYS A 215 -9.92 -20.84 3.55
CA LYS A 215 -8.87 -21.82 3.97
C LYS A 215 -7.64 -21.82 3.03
N SER A 216 -7.48 -20.79 2.24
CA SER A 216 -6.37 -20.67 1.26
C SER A 216 -5.77 -19.27 1.24
N LEU A 217 -5.92 -18.52 2.33
CA LEU A 217 -5.32 -17.21 2.47
C LEU A 217 -3.80 -17.34 2.43
N SER A 218 -3.19 -16.70 1.45
CA SER A 218 -1.75 -16.69 1.25
C SER A 218 -1.13 -15.31 1.42
N SER A 219 -1.92 -14.26 1.25
CA SER A 219 -1.44 -12.87 1.38
C SER A 219 -2.48 -12.02 2.09
N ILE A 220 -2.07 -11.38 3.18
CA ILE A 220 -2.92 -10.54 4.02
C ILE A 220 -2.20 -9.21 4.25
N LYS A 221 -2.91 -8.11 3.96
CA LYS A 221 -2.46 -6.73 4.22
C LYS A 221 -3.55 -6.04 5.02
N ILE A 222 -3.28 -5.81 6.28
CA ILE A 222 -4.20 -5.24 7.27
C ILE A 222 -3.53 -4.13 8.09
N ASP A 223 -2.71 -3.33 7.42
CA ASP A 223 -2.04 -2.20 8.05
C ASP A 223 -3.08 -1.17 8.54
N ASP A 224 -2.78 -0.46 9.63
CA ASP A 224 -3.66 0.56 10.24
C ASP A 224 -5.07 0.01 10.60
N THR A 225 -5.12 -1.14 11.25
CA THR A 225 -6.39 -1.79 11.64
C THR A 225 -6.42 -2.20 13.11
N PRO A 226 -7.62 -2.25 13.72
CA PRO A 226 -7.79 -2.69 15.11
C PRO A 226 -7.86 -4.23 15.26
N VAL A 227 -7.08 -4.96 14.45
CA VAL A 227 -6.92 -6.41 14.59
C VAL A 227 -6.27 -6.76 15.92
N ASP A 228 -6.60 -7.91 16.48
CA ASP A 228 -6.15 -8.38 17.79
C ASP A 228 -5.57 -9.81 17.77
N ASP A 229 -4.97 -10.22 18.87
CA ASP A 229 -4.38 -11.56 19.02
C ASP A 229 -5.39 -12.71 18.83
N PRO A 230 -6.64 -12.64 19.35
CA PRO A 230 -7.66 -13.64 19.05
C PRO A 230 -7.92 -13.82 17.56
N SER A 231 -7.98 -12.71 16.79
CA SER A 231 -8.16 -12.76 15.34
C SER A 231 -7.00 -13.45 14.64
N LEU A 232 -5.75 -13.19 15.06
CA LEU A 232 -4.58 -13.87 14.53
C LEU A 232 -4.60 -15.38 14.82
N LYS A 233 -5.05 -15.79 16.00
CA LYS A 233 -5.23 -17.21 16.31
C LYS A 233 -6.24 -17.89 15.39
N VAL A 234 -7.34 -17.22 15.07
CA VAL A 234 -8.34 -17.73 14.11
C VAL A 234 -7.74 -17.83 12.70
N LEU A 235 -6.98 -16.82 12.28
CA LEU A 235 -6.26 -16.85 11.01
C LEU A 235 -5.34 -18.06 10.90
N VAL A 236 -4.49 -18.26 11.90
CA VAL A 236 -3.52 -19.35 11.96
C VAL A 236 -4.21 -20.72 11.97
N ALA A 237 -5.24 -20.89 12.79
CA ALA A 237 -5.98 -22.14 12.88
C ALA A 237 -6.58 -22.60 11.53
N ASN A 238 -6.85 -21.69 10.62
CA ASN A 238 -7.47 -21.98 9.33
C ASN A 238 -6.53 -21.88 8.12
N ASN A 239 -5.38 -21.19 8.24
CA ASN A 239 -4.55 -20.81 7.10
C ASN A 239 -3.04 -20.98 7.33
N SER A 240 -2.59 -21.69 8.36
CA SER A 240 -1.16 -21.87 8.68
C SER A 240 -0.34 -22.39 7.51
N ASP A 241 -0.87 -23.36 6.76
CA ASP A 241 -0.15 -24.01 5.66
C ASP A 241 -0.06 -23.15 4.40
N THR A 242 -0.91 -22.12 4.29
CA THR A 242 -1.05 -21.34 3.05
C THR A 242 -0.50 -19.91 3.16
N LEU A 243 -0.35 -19.37 4.38
CA LEU A 243 0.07 -18.01 4.62
C LEU A 243 1.54 -17.78 4.24
N LYS A 244 1.78 -16.85 3.31
CA LYS A 244 3.11 -16.49 2.79
C LYS A 244 3.47 -15.04 3.03
N LEU A 245 2.48 -14.16 3.12
CA LEU A 245 2.66 -12.73 3.32
C LEU A 245 1.68 -12.22 4.36
N LEU A 246 2.19 -11.56 5.39
CA LEU A 246 1.42 -10.84 6.38
C LEU A 246 1.98 -9.43 6.56
N LYS A 247 1.17 -8.41 6.27
CA LYS A 247 1.47 -6.99 6.57
C LYS A 247 0.45 -6.47 7.56
N MET A 248 0.96 -5.98 8.69
CA MET A 248 0.15 -5.53 9.82
C MET A 248 0.85 -4.42 10.62
N SER A 249 1.42 -3.47 9.91
CA SER A 249 1.98 -2.27 10.53
C SER A 249 0.87 -1.42 11.15
N SER A 250 1.16 -0.76 12.27
CA SER A 250 0.18 0.10 12.99
C SER A 250 -1.09 -0.65 13.44
N CYS A 251 -0.92 -1.83 14.04
CA CYS A 251 -1.99 -2.63 14.64
C CYS A 251 -1.85 -2.66 16.17
N PRO A 252 -2.42 -1.68 16.90
CA PRO A 252 -2.10 -1.45 18.32
C PRO A 252 -2.64 -2.51 19.28
N HIS A 253 -3.57 -3.35 18.85
CA HIS A 253 -4.17 -4.41 19.68
C HIS A 253 -3.50 -5.77 19.52
N VAL A 254 -2.41 -5.83 18.74
CA VAL A 254 -1.59 -7.03 18.60
C VAL A 254 -0.41 -6.96 19.56
N SER A 255 -0.15 -8.06 20.24
CA SER A 255 0.98 -8.23 21.16
C SER A 255 2.13 -9.02 20.52
N PRO A 256 3.36 -8.95 21.10
CA PRO A 256 4.45 -9.84 20.71
C PRO A 256 4.10 -11.33 20.77
N ALA A 257 3.24 -11.73 21.71
CA ALA A 257 2.76 -13.11 21.80
C ALA A 257 1.82 -13.50 20.64
N GLY A 258 1.01 -12.55 20.16
CA GLY A 258 0.13 -12.77 19.01
C GLY A 258 0.92 -13.02 17.73
N ILE A 259 1.94 -12.21 17.44
CA ILE A 259 2.77 -12.40 16.26
C ILE A 259 3.69 -13.62 16.38
N LEU A 260 4.17 -13.95 17.57
CA LEU A 260 4.94 -15.16 17.82
C LEU A 260 4.10 -16.41 17.49
N CYS A 261 2.83 -16.44 17.87
CA CYS A 261 1.90 -17.52 17.52
C CYS A 261 1.80 -17.71 15.99
N VAL A 262 1.81 -16.62 15.22
CA VAL A 262 1.82 -16.70 13.75
C VAL A 262 3.13 -17.30 13.25
N ALA A 263 4.28 -16.85 13.77
CA ALA A 263 5.58 -17.37 13.39
C ALA A 263 5.72 -18.87 13.74
N ASP A 264 5.26 -19.28 14.88
CA ASP A 264 5.38 -20.68 15.34
C ASP A 264 4.58 -21.68 14.49
N GLN A 265 3.54 -21.23 13.81
CA GLN A 265 2.64 -22.13 13.08
C GLN A 265 2.63 -21.91 11.57
N CYS A 266 2.90 -20.69 11.09
CA CYS A 266 2.88 -20.36 9.65
C CYS A 266 4.27 -20.54 9.02
N HIS A 267 4.71 -21.77 8.87
CA HIS A 267 6.07 -22.10 8.40
C HIS A 267 6.35 -21.70 6.93
N GLY A 268 5.31 -21.41 6.16
CA GLY A 268 5.40 -20.94 4.77
C GLY A 268 5.61 -19.44 4.59
N LEU A 269 5.74 -18.68 5.71
CA LEU A 269 5.82 -17.22 5.69
C LEU A 269 7.12 -16.74 5.03
N ARG A 270 7.00 -15.88 4.02
CA ARG A 270 8.11 -15.29 3.23
C ARG A 270 8.26 -13.80 3.43
N GLU A 271 7.13 -13.10 3.66
CA GLU A 271 7.10 -11.66 3.87
C GLU A 271 6.34 -11.32 5.15
N LEU A 272 6.96 -10.57 6.03
CA LEU A 272 6.37 -10.06 7.26
C LEU A 272 6.60 -8.56 7.38
N ALA A 273 5.55 -7.79 7.68
CA ALA A 273 5.64 -6.38 8.02
C ALA A 273 4.92 -6.11 9.33
N LEU A 274 5.60 -5.44 10.25
CA LEU A 274 5.12 -5.19 11.61
C LEU A 274 5.75 -3.91 12.20
N ASN A 275 5.23 -3.46 13.34
CA ASN A 275 5.87 -2.40 14.12
C ASN A 275 6.99 -2.96 15.00
N TYR A 276 7.97 -2.12 15.31
CA TYR A 276 9.14 -2.52 16.10
C TYR A 276 8.80 -3.09 17.48
N HIS A 277 7.75 -2.62 18.14
CA HIS A 277 7.32 -3.14 19.44
C HIS A 277 6.90 -4.62 19.41
N LEU A 278 6.52 -5.14 18.25
CA LEU A 278 6.19 -6.56 18.05
C LEU A 278 7.42 -7.43 17.74
N LEU A 279 8.55 -6.79 17.40
CA LEU A 279 9.79 -7.50 17.15
C LEU A 279 10.39 -7.98 18.45
N SER A 280 10.82 -9.23 18.51
CA SER A 280 11.49 -9.79 19.69
C SER A 280 12.56 -10.81 19.29
N ASP A 281 13.46 -11.13 20.22
CA ASP A 281 14.44 -12.18 20.02
C ASP A 281 13.76 -13.51 19.72
N GLU A 282 12.68 -13.84 20.44
CA GLU A 282 11.89 -15.04 20.27
C GLU A 282 11.28 -15.13 18.87
N LEU A 283 10.75 -14.00 18.34
CA LEU A 283 10.19 -13.95 17.00
C LEU A 283 11.25 -14.24 15.95
N LEU A 284 12.43 -13.62 16.05
CA LEU A 284 13.53 -13.87 15.10
C LEU A 284 14.01 -15.32 15.15
N LEU A 285 14.08 -15.91 16.34
CA LEU A 285 14.46 -17.32 16.51
C LEU A 285 13.40 -18.28 15.96
N ALA A 286 12.10 -17.97 16.15
CA ALA A 286 11.01 -18.76 15.57
C ALA A 286 11.08 -18.75 14.03
N LEU A 287 11.25 -17.57 13.42
CA LEU A 287 11.42 -17.41 11.97
C LEU A 287 12.72 -18.05 11.42
N SER A 288 13.67 -18.37 12.29
CA SER A 288 14.95 -19.00 11.94
C SER A 288 14.94 -20.51 12.15
N SER A 289 13.79 -21.10 12.51
CA SER A 289 13.71 -22.55 12.75
C SER A 289 13.82 -23.34 11.43
N GLU A 290 14.35 -24.55 11.48
CA GLU A 290 14.51 -25.44 10.32
C GLU A 290 13.16 -25.78 9.63
N LYS A 291 12.04 -25.58 10.32
CA LYS A 291 10.70 -25.81 9.77
C LYS A 291 10.25 -24.71 8.84
N HIS A 292 10.80 -23.49 9.00
CA HIS A 292 10.45 -22.33 8.18
C HIS A 292 11.11 -22.36 6.82
N VAL A 293 10.41 -21.88 5.81
CA VAL A 293 11.02 -21.48 4.55
C VAL A 293 11.87 -20.22 4.78
N HIS A 294 12.83 -19.97 3.88
CA HIS A 294 13.62 -18.74 3.96
C HIS A 294 12.73 -17.51 3.87
N LEU A 295 12.89 -16.62 4.82
CA LEU A 295 12.24 -15.31 4.80
C LEU A 295 12.85 -14.45 3.69
N GLU A 296 12.02 -13.81 2.88
CA GLU A 296 12.45 -12.98 1.76
C GLU A 296 12.45 -11.48 2.15
N HIS A 297 11.44 -11.06 2.91
CA HIS A 297 11.29 -9.66 3.34
C HIS A 297 10.81 -9.56 4.79
N LEU A 298 11.53 -8.78 5.60
CA LEU A 298 11.12 -8.34 6.93
C LEU A 298 11.07 -6.81 6.93
N ARG A 299 9.86 -6.25 6.97
CA ARG A 299 9.66 -4.81 7.12
C ARG A 299 9.32 -4.48 8.56
N ILE A 300 9.98 -3.46 9.10
CA ILE A 300 9.83 -3.01 10.48
C ILE A 300 9.56 -1.51 10.46
N ASP A 301 8.38 -1.12 10.90
CA ASP A 301 8.02 0.28 11.05
C ASP A 301 8.31 0.72 12.49
N VAL A 302 9.22 1.66 12.66
CA VAL A 302 9.65 2.19 13.96
C VAL A 302 8.98 3.54 14.15
N VAL A 303 7.91 3.53 14.94
CA VAL A 303 7.06 4.71 15.16
C VAL A 303 6.94 4.92 16.65
N SER A 304 7.04 6.18 17.10
CA SER A 304 6.73 6.55 18.47
C SER A 304 5.20 6.54 18.63
N GLU A 305 4.69 5.61 19.42
CA GLU A 305 3.25 5.47 19.67
C GLU A 305 2.77 6.42 20.77
N ASN A 306 3.67 6.81 21.69
CA ASN A 306 3.38 7.71 22.79
C ASN A 306 4.41 8.84 22.86
N PRO A 307 4.00 10.10 22.85
CA PRO A 307 4.88 11.23 23.16
C PRO A 307 5.45 11.05 24.57
N GLY A 308 6.74 10.75 24.67
CA GLY A 308 7.42 10.51 25.95
C GLY A 308 7.80 9.04 26.23
N GLN A 309 7.48 8.09 25.35
CA GLN A 309 8.04 6.75 25.40
C GLN A 309 9.44 6.76 24.79
N THR A 310 10.44 7.02 25.62
CA THR A 310 11.84 7.20 25.20
C THR A 310 12.64 5.90 25.12
N GLN A 311 12.06 4.76 25.45
CA GLN A 311 12.82 3.51 25.55
C GLN A 311 12.26 2.44 24.61
N PHE A 312 12.97 2.23 23.52
CA PHE A 312 12.81 1.05 22.70
C PHE A 312 13.68 -0.10 23.26
N HIS A 313 13.16 -1.32 23.22
CA HIS A 313 13.94 -2.50 23.59
C HIS A 313 15.02 -2.76 22.52
N THR A 314 16.07 -3.46 22.88
CA THR A 314 17.15 -3.87 21.98
C THR A 314 17.00 -5.33 21.57
N ILE A 315 17.27 -5.62 20.30
CA ILE A 315 17.33 -6.99 19.78
C ILE A 315 18.79 -7.45 19.83
N LYS A 316 19.03 -8.64 20.33
CA LYS A 316 20.39 -9.19 20.45
C LYS A 316 20.98 -9.50 19.09
N LYS A 317 22.28 -9.22 18.93
CA LYS A 317 23.02 -9.61 17.71
C LYS A 317 22.88 -11.10 17.39
N SER A 318 22.89 -11.98 18.39
CA SER A 318 22.73 -13.43 18.19
C SER A 318 21.42 -13.81 17.50
N SER A 319 20.33 -13.08 17.76
CA SER A 319 19.03 -13.32 17.15
C SER A 319 19.00 -12.86 15.68
N TRP A 320 19.63 -11.74 15.38
CA TRP A 320 19.89 -11.30 14.01
C TRP A 320 20.78 -12.29 13.24
N ASP A 321 21.85 -12.75 13.85
CA ASP A 321 22.76 -13.72 13.24
C ASP A 321 22.07 -15.06 12.94
N ALA A 322 21.14 -15.49 13.81
CA ALA A 322 20.32 -16.68 13.57
C ALA A 322 19.42 -16.48 12.33
N LEU A 323 18.74 -15.34 12.22
CA LEU A 323 17.90 -15.02 11.05
C LEU A 323 18.73 -15.01 9.76
N ILE A 324 19.88 -14.35 9.77
CA ILE A 324 20.73 -14.26 8.56
C ILE A 324 21.32 -15.62 8.17
N ARG A 325 21.69 -16.44 9.14
CA ARG A 325 22.17 -17.80 8.87
C ARG A 325 21.09 -18.66 8.23
N HIS A 326 19.85 -18.55 8.72
CA HIS A 326 18.71 -19.26 8.15
C HIS A 326 18.27 -18.66 6.80
N SER A 327 18.19 -17.35 6.70
CA SER A 327 17.66 -16.62 5.53
C SER A 327 18.70 -15.59 5.01
N PRO A 328 19.79 -16.03 4.34
CA PRO A 328 20.90 -15.15 3.97
C PRO A 328 20.55 -14.05 2.96
N GLN A 329 19.49 -14.24 2.18
CA GLN A 329 19.02 -13.28 1.18
C GLN A 329 17.87 -12.38 1.68
N VAL A 330 17.53 -12.44 2.96
CA VAL A 330 16.44 -11.64 3.51
C VAL A 330 16.75 -10.15 3.37
N ASN A 331 15.77 -9.40 2.88
CA ASN A 331 15.76 -7.95 2.92
C ASN A 331 15.13 -7.49 4.24
N ILE A 332 15.92 -6.82 5.06
CA ILE A 332 15.47 -6.22 6.31
C ILE A 332 15.33 -4.72 6.05
N VAL A 333 14.08 -4.25 6.08
CA VAL A 333 13.69 -2.89 5.72
C VAL A 333 13.17 -2.18 6.97
N MET A 334 13.74 -1.06 7.34
CA MET A 334 13.28 -0.29 8.50
C MET A 334 12.87 1.13 8.10
N TYR A 335 11.68 1.54 8.55
CA TYR A 335 11.16 2.89 8.40
C TYR A 335 11.12 3.56 9.75
N PHE A 336 11.81 4.70 9.87
CA PHE A 336 11.91 5.45 11.12
C PHE A 336 11.07 6.72 11.07
N PHE A 337 10.15 6.85 12.04
CA PHE A 337 9.32 8.03 12.28
C PHE A 337 9.44 8.46 13.74
N LEU A 338 10.70 8.59 14.23
CA LEU A 338 11.07 8.93 15.60
C LEU A 338 11.54 10.36 15.72
N TYR A 339 11.52 10.88 16.95
CA TYR A 339 12.24 12.08 17.33
C TYR A 339 13.68 11.74 17.70
N GLU A 340 14.56 12.76 17.70
CA GLU A 340 16.01 12.57 17.85
C GLU A 340 16.39 11.81 19.13
N GLU A 341 15.71 12.08 20.24
CA GLU A 341 16.01 11.47 21.55
C GLU A 341 15.68 9.96 21.61
N GLU A 342 14.91 9.46 20.65
CA GLU A 342 14.42 8.08 20.67
C GLU A 342 15.37 7.10 19.94
N PHE A 343 16.39 7.59 19.23
CA PHE A 343 17.30 6.75 18.46
C PHE A 343 18.35 5.99 19.27
N GLU A 344 18.46 6.22 20.57
CA GLU A 344 19.49 5.66 21.44
C GLU A 344 19.58 4.13 21.43
N ALA A 345 18.47 3.42 21.22
CA ALA A 345 18.43 1.96 21.24
C ALA A 345 18.92 1.30 19.94
N PHE A 346 19.05 2.07 18.85
CA PHE A 346 19.25 1.51 17.51
C PHE A 346 20.73 1.54 17.08
N PHE A 347 21.15 0.51 16.34
CA PHE A 347 22.45 0.36 15.70
C PHE A 347 23.67 0.53 16.65
N ARG A 348 23.49 0.14 17.90
CA ARG A 348 24.61 0.08 18.87
C ARG A 348 25.57 -1.08 18.56
N GLU A 349 25.03 -2.15 18.00
CA GLU A 349 25.74 -3.31 17.52
C GLU A 349 25.44 -3.58 16.06
N GLU A 350 26.21 -4.48 15.45
CA GLU A 350 25.98 -4.87 14.06
C GLU A 350 24.58 -5.38 13.83
N THR A 351 23.87 -4.69 12.95
CA THR A 351 22.46 -4.95 12.59
C THR A 351 22.38 -5.21 11.09
N PRO A 352 21.84 -6.35 10.63
CA PRO A 352 21.89 -6.79 9.25
C PRO A 352 20.85 -6.11 8.34
N VAL A 353 20.52 -4.87 8.62
CA VAL A 353 19.55 -4.07 7.86
C VAL A 353 20.06 -3.84 6.44
N THR A 354 19.14 -3.92 5.47
CA THR A 354 19.43 -3.72 4.05
C THR A 354 18.87 -2.41 3.50
N HIS A 355 17.75 -1.92 4.04
CA HIS A 355 17.11 -0.69 3.57
C HIS A 355 16.68 0.15 4.77
N LEU A 356 17.05 1.42 4.77
CA LEU A 356 16.74 2.38 5.82
C LEU A 356 16.08 3.62 5.25
N TYR A 357 14.96 4.00 5.84
CA TYR A 357 14.19 5.17 5.46
C TYR A 357 13.90 6.03 6.69
N PHE A 358 14.35 7.27 6.68
CA PHE A 358 14.12 8.24 7.75
C PHE A 358 13.13 9.29 7.27
N GLY A 359 11.94 9.29 7.85
CA GLY A 359 10.88 10.25 7.54
C GLY A 359 10.85 11.48 8.47
N ARG A 360 11.82 11.60 9.38
CA ARG A 360 12.01 12.74 10.31
C ARG A 360 13.49 12.99 10.55
N ALA A 361 13.79 14.04 11.33
CA ALA A 361 15.15 14.41 11.68
C ALA A 361 15.94 13.22 12.28
N VAL A 362 17.12 13.02 11.75
CA VAL A 362 18.07 12.02 12.22
C VAL A 362 19.39 12.69 12.58
N SER A 363 19.97 12.34 13.72
CA SER A 363 21.23 12.93 14.16
C SER A 363 22.43 12.42 13.38
N LYS A 364 23.50 13.22 13.31
CA LYS A 364 24.79 12.81 12.77
C LYS A 364 25.34 11.55 13.47
N ASP A 365 25.22 11.48 14.80
CA ASP A 365 25.64 10.31 15.57
C ASP A 365 24.93 9.04 15.13
N MET A 366 23.63 9.10 14.86
CA MET A 366 22.86 7.98 14.33
C MET A 366 23.37 7.53 12.96
N LEU A 367 23.61 8.47 12.03
CA LEU A 367 24.16 8.16 10.71
C LEU A 367 25.58 7.59 10.82
N GLY A 368 26.39 8.10 11.76
CA GLY A 368 27.71 7.55 12.08
C GLY A 368 27.64 6.10 12.56
N ARG A 369 26.68 5.76 13.42
CA ARG A 369 26.43 4.39 13.89
C ARG A 369 25.99 3.46 12.75
N ILE A 370 25.14 3.94 11.84
CA ILE A 370 24.73 3.20 10.64
C ILE A 370 25.95 2.82 9.80
N GLY A 371 26.85 3.77 9.52
CA GLY A 371 28.07 3.50 8.78
C GLY A 371 28.96 2.44 9.44
N LEU A 372 28.97 2.38 10.77
CA LEU A 372 29.76 1.39 11.51
C LEU A 372 29.09 0.01 11.59
N ASN A 373 27.78 -0.04 11.79
CA ASN A 373 27.08 -1.22 12.26
C ASN A 373 26.07 -1.82 11.25
N CYS A 374 25.96 -1.26 10.03
CA CYS A 374 25.05 -1.76 9.01
C CYS A 374 25.78 -2.19 7.72
N PRO A 375 26.62 -3.21 7.75
CA PRO A 375 27.47 -3.60 6.60
C PRO A 375 26.68 -4.13 5.40
N ARG A 376 25.44 -4.57 5.59
CA ARG A 376 24.56 -5.09 4.55
C ARG A 376 23.69 -4.02 3.89
N LEU A 377 23.85 -2.74 4.21
CA LEU A 377 23.06 -1.64 3.70
C LEU A 377 23.13 -1.56 2.17
N VAL A 378 21.97 -1.61 1.53
CA VAL A 378 21.74 -1.54 0.09
C VAL A 378 21.15 -0.20 -0.32
N GLU A 379 20.23 0.30 0.49
CA GLU A 379 19.52 1.55 0.25
C GLU A 379 19.39 2.38 1.53
N LEU A 380 19.64 3.68 1.42
CA LEU A 380 19.50 4.66 2.48
C LEU A 380 18.74 5.87 1.95
N VAL A 381 17.66 6.24 2.65
CA VAL A 381 16.91 7.48 2.39
C VAL A 381 16.86 8.32 3.65
N VAL A 382 17.37 9.54 3.54
CA VAL A 382 17.35 10.55 4.59
C VAL A 382 16.53 11.73 4.09
N CYS A 383 15.32 11.89 4.63
CA CYS A 383 14.38 12.97 4.26
C CYS A 383 14.23 13.97 5.42
N ALA A 384 15.21 14.12 6.26
CA ALA A 384 15.07 14.88 7.46
C ALA A 384 16.24 15.81 7.71
N ASN A 385 15.85 16.94 8.14
CA ASN A 385 16.53 18.14 8.42
C ASN A 385 17.72 17.98 9.39
N GLY A 386 18.89 18.27 8.89
CA GLY A 386 20.09 18.52 9.69
C GLY A 386 20.68 19.86 9.31
N LEU A 387 20.95 20.66 10.31
CA LEU A 387 21.56 21.98 10.14
C LEU A 387 23.08 21.94 9.95
N GLU A 388 23.66 20.74 9.86
CA GLU A 388 25.10 20.56 9.73
C GLU A 388 25.42 19.59 8.60
N PRO A 389 26.44 19.86 7.78
CA PRO A 389 26.84 18.99 6.68
C PRO A 389 27.13 17.56 7.13
N LEU A 390 26.62 16.59 6.36
CA LEU A 390 26.70 15.14 6.62
C LEU A 390 27.89 14.48 5.92
N ASP A 391 28.94 15.25 5.58
CA ASP A 391 30.04 14.79 4.73
C ASP A 391 30.76 13.57 5.32
N GLU A 392 31.17 13.64 6.59
CA GLU A 392 31.90 12.57 7.26
C GLU A 392 31.07 11.30 7.39
N GLU A 393 29.79 11.44 7.71
CA GLU A 393 28.86 10.31 7.86
C GLU A 393 28.63 9.60 6.53
N LEU A 394 28.46 10.35 5.44
CA LEU A 394 28.30 9.78 4.10
C LEU A 394 29.57 9.08 3.61
N ILE A 395 30.73 9.68 3.84
CA ILE A 395 32.02 9.06 3.50
C ILE A 395 32.18 7.75 4.27
N ARG A 396 31.92 7.74 5.56
CA ARG A 396 31.99 6.54 6.41
C ARG A 396 31.02 5.44 5.93
N ILE A 397 29.79 5.83 5.53
CA ILE A 397 28.82 4.91 4.94
C ILE A 397 29.35 4.32 3.61
N ALA A 398 29.92 5.16 2.74
CA ALA A 398 30.50 4.71 1.48
C ALA A 398 31.67 3.74 1.68
N GLU A 399 32.49 3.96 2.73
CA GLU A 399 33.62 3.10 3.10
C GLU A 399 33.19 1.72 3.62
N ARG A 400 32.18 1.69 4.48
CA ARG A 400 31.78 0.50 5.22
C ARG A 400 30.68 -0.31 4.57
N CYS A 401 29.69 0.36 4.00
CA CYS A 401 28.53 -0.28 3.38
C CYS A 401 28.81 -0.63 1.91
N LYS A 402 29.53 -1.70 1.66
CA LYS A 402 29.96 -2.09 0.31
C LYS A 402 28.82 -2.53 -0.61
N SER A 403 27.67 -2.89 -0.05
CA SER A 403 26.46 -3.27 -0.78
C SER A 403 25.56 -2.08 -1.14
N LEU A 404 25.92 -0.84 -0.76
CA LEU A 404 25.11 0.33 -1.03
C LEU A 404 25.01 0.61 -2.53
N THR A 405 23.79 0.56 -3.05
CA THR A 405 23.46 0.77 -4.47
C THR A 405 22.43 1.88 -4.70
N ALA A 406 21.77 2.33 -3.64
CA ALA A 406 20.77 3.42 -3.72
C ALA A 406 20.90 4.35 -2.52
N ILE A 407 20.85 5.66 -2.78
CA ILE A 407 20.81 6.68 -1.75
C ILE A 407 19.87 7.80 -2.17
N GLY A 408 19.09 8.29 -1.20
CA GLY A 408 18.22 9.44 -1.33
C GLY A 408 18.48 10.45 -0.21
N LEU A 409 18.70 11.71 -0.56
CA LEU A 409 18.91 12.79 0.38
C LEU A 409 17.95 13.94 0.10
N GLY A 410 17.17 14.32 1.10
CA GLY A 410 16.29 15.49 1.08
C GLY A 410 16.30 16.18 2.45
N GLU A 411 16.06 17.47 2.47
CA GLU A 411 15.99 18.28 3.69
C GLU A 411 17.21 18.13 4.65
N CYS A 412 18.42 17.89 4.09
CA CYS A 412 19.68 17.82 4.83
C CYS A 412 20.75 18.62 4.08
N GLU A 413 21.92 18.81 4.67
CA GLU A 413 23.02 19.56 4.08
C GLU A 413 24.23 18.67 3.82
N VAL A 414 24.84 18.84 2.64
CA VAL A 414 26.10 18.18 2.24
C VAL A 414 26.95 19.16 1.45
N THR A 415 28.22 19.32 1.76
CA THR A 415 29.08 20.19 0.94
C THR A 415 29.33 19.56 -0.44
N CYS A 416 29.52 20.39 -1.43
CA CYS A 416 29.86 19.92 -2.78
C CYS A 416 31.13 19.06 -2.79
N SER A 417 32.14 19.40 -1.98
CA SER A 417 33.36 18.61 -1.84
C SER A 417 33.12 17.26 -1.16
N GLY A 418 32.39 17.23 -0.06
CA GLY A 418 32.04 15.98 0.64
C GLY A 418 31.22 15.06 -0.20
N PHE A 419 30.24 15.61 -0.94
CA PHE A 419 29.42 14.87 -1.89
C PHE A 419 30.27 14.26 -3.02
N MET A 420 31.23 15.03 -3.57
CA MET A 420 32.12 14.52 -4.60
C MET A 420 33.02 13.40 -4.10
N GLU A 421 33.50 13.49 -2.86
CA GLU A 421 34.29 12.42 -2.24
C GLU A 421 33.46 11.15 -2.09
N PHE A 422 32.22 11.29 -1.55
CA PHE A 422 31.27 10.18 -1.48
C PHE A 422 31.05 9.52 -2.87
N VAL A 423 30.75 10.30 -3.90
CA VAL A 423 30.50 9.80 -5.26
C VAL A 423 31.74 9.14 -5.87
N LYS A 424 32.94 9.67 -5.64
CA LYS A 424 34.20 9.03 -6.07
C LYS A 424 34.38 7.63 -5.47
N MET A 425 33.94 7.45 -4.22
CA MET A 425 34.08 6.18 -3.50
C MET A 425 33.05 5.14 -3.91
N CYS A 426 31.83 5.52 -4.20
CA CYS A 426 30.73 4.57 -4.41
C CYS A 426 29.93 4.79 -5.69
N GLY A 427 30.15 5.86 -6.45
CA GLY A 427 29.37 6.20 -7.64
C GLY A 427 29.25 5.09 -8.67
N GLY A 428 30.34 4.36 -8.94
CA GLY A 428 30.35 3.26 -9.90
C GLY A 428 29.43 2.07 -9.53
N ARG A 429 28.99 1.95 -8.27
CA ARG A 429 28.04 0.91 -7.83
C ARG A 429 26.63 1.43 -7.58
N LEU A 430 26.43 2.75 -7.58
CA LEU A 430 25.11 3.35 -7.35
C LEU A 430 24.19 3.17 -8.57
N SER A 431 23.12 2.44 -8.40
CA SER A 431 22.04 2.34 -9.37
C SER A 431 21.05 3.52 -9.27
N GLN A 432 20.90 4.07 -8.06
CA GLN A 432 20.03 5.21 -7.77
C GLN A 432 20.77 6.23 -6.89
N LEU A 433 20.73 7.49 -7.31
CA LEU A 433 21.26 8.63 -6.60
C LEU A 433 20.25 9.77 -6.74
N SER A 434 19.39 9.92 -5.75
CA SER A 434 18.31 10.91 -5.72
C SER A 434 18.61 11.95 -4.65
N ILE A 435 18.97 13.15 -5.07
CA ILE A 435 19.37 14.25 -4.18
C ILE A 435 18.67 15.51 -4.65
N MET A 436 18.06 16.24 -3.73
CA MET A 436 17.48 17.55 -4.00
C MET A 436 18.60 18.57 -4.17
N GLU A 437 18.43 19.53 -5.09
CA GLU A 437 19.48 20.53 -5.37
C GLU A 437 19.85 21.37 -4.12
N GLU A 438 18.85 21.70 -3.30
CA GLU A 438 19.02 22.45 -2.05
C GLU A 438 19.84 21.73 -0.97
N VAL A 439 20.06 20.42 -1.10
CA VAL A 439 20.92 19.63 -0.20
C VAL A 439 22.38 19.98 -0.41
N LEU A 440 22.76 20.39 -1.61
CA LEU A 440 24.14 20.63 -1.99
C LEU A 440 24.58 22.06 -1.63
N ILE A 441 25.52 22.17 -0.72
CA ILE A 441 26.09 23.47 -0.31
C ILE A 441 27.33 23.74 -1.15
N PRO A 442 27.36 24.78 -2.01
CA PRO A 442 28.57 25.19 -2.73
C PRO A 442 29.70 25.54 -1.76
N ASP A 443 30.90 25.15 -2.12
CA ASP A 443 32.11 25.43 -1.37
C ASP A 443 33.22 26.02 -2.28
N GLY A 444 34.39 26.27 -1.74
CA GLY A 444 35.50 26.87 -2.49
C GLY A 444 36.05 26.00 -3.62
N ALA A 445 35.72 24.70 -3.66
CA ALA A 445 36.25 23.74 -4.64
C ALA A 445 35.27 23.47 -5.78
N TYR A 446 33.98 23.42 -5.52
CA TYR A 446 32.95 23.08 -6.50
C TYR A 446 31.75 24.00 -6.43
N ASN A 447 31.20 24.34 -7.61
CA ASN A 447 29.86 24.93 -7.74
C ASN A 447 28.86 23.88 -8.26
N ILE A 448 27.59 24.18 -8.21
CA ILE A 448 26.51 23.23 -8.58
C ILE A 448 26.62 22.77 -10.04
N GLU A 449 26.94 23.67 -10.99
CA GLU A 449 27.09 23.32 -12.39
C GLU A 449 28.25 22.31 -12.64
N GLN A 450 29.37 22.50 -11.94
CA GLN A 450 30.49 21.57 -11.99
C GLN A 450 30.14 20.20 -11.41
N ILE A 451 29.39 20.17 -10.32
CA ILE A 451 28.95 18.95 -9.66
C ILE A 451 28.18 18.04 -10.61
N HIS A 452 27.22 18.58 -11.39
CA HIS A 452 26.42 17.78 -12.31
C HIS A 452 27.30 17.00 -13.32
N SER A 453 28.30 17.69 -13.87
CA SER A 453 29.21 17.07 -14.83
C SER A 453 30.12 16.02 -14.19
N GLU A 454 30.71 16.35 -13.04
CA GLU A 454 31.64 15.46 -12.36
C GLU A 454 30.92 14.20 -11.81
N VAL A 455 29.76 14.34 -11.19
CA VAL A 455 28.94 13.23 -10.72
C VAL A 455 28.57 12.31 -11.88
N SER A 456 28.11 12.88 -13.01
CA SER A 456 27.79 12.11 -14.21
C SER A 456 28.93 11.25 -14.72
N LYS A 457 30.17 11.76 -14.65
CA LYS A 457 31.38 10.98 -15.01
C LYS A 457 31.60 9.77 -14.09
N HIS A 458 31.47 9.97 -12.79
CA HIS A 458 31.67 8.90 -11.81
C HIS A 458 30.55 7.85 -11.81
N LEU A 459 29.32 8.26 -12.13
CA LEU A 459 28.18 7.35 -12.28
C LEU A 459 28.18 6.62 -13.63
N GLY A 460 28.92 7.10 -14.63
CA GLY A 460 28.90 6.59 -16.02
C GLY A 460 27.58 6.84 -16.75
N ARG A 461 26.77 7.78 -16.28
CA ARG A 461 25.48 8.18 -16.85
C ARG A 461 25.17 9.63 -16.51
N ILE A 462 24.31 10.26 -17.32
CA ILE A 462 23.84 11.64 -17.05
C ILE A 462 23.06 11.64 -15.74
N TRP A 463 23.42 12.57 -14.85
CA TRP A 463 22.78 12.79 -13.57
C TRP A 463 22.48 14.28 -13.36
N PHE A 464 21.32 14.55 -12.81
CA PHE A 464 20.90 15.86 -12.32
C PHE A 464 20.25 15.71 -10.95
N PRO A 465 20.31 16.73 -10.07
CA PRO A 465 19.55 16.75 -8.82
C PRO A 465 18.05 16.64 -9.10
N ASP A 466 17.35 15.97 -8.24
CA ASP A 466 15.90 15.84 -8.32
C ASP A 466 15.23 17.06 -7.70
N MET A 467 14.16 17.57 -8.35
CA MET A 467 13.35 18.65 -7.75
C MET A 467 12.44 18.10 -6.63
N MET A 468 12.08 16.84 -6.69
CA MET A 468 11.39 16.07 -5.66
C MET A 468 11.80 14.60 -5.79
N PRO A 469 12.48 14.04 -4.80
CA PRO A 469 12.80 12.62 -4.79
C PRO A 469 11.51 11.79 -4.76
N THR A 470 11.40 10.79 -5.64
CA THR A 470 10.29 9.84 -5.66
C THR A 470 10.74 8.53 -5.01
N TRP A 471 10.48 8.40 -3.71
CA TRP A 471 10.64 7.16 -2.96
C TRP A 471 9.34 6.44 -2.66
#